data_d5e3f9ddd8c5425bc323566ea5c270b6
#
_entry.id   d5e3f9ddd8c5425bc323566ea5c270b6
#
_cell.length_a   1.000
_cell.length_b   1.000
_cell.length_c   1.000
_cell.angle_alpha   90.00
_cell.angle_beta   90.00
_cell.angle_gamma   90.00
#
_symmetry.space_group_name_H-M   'P 1'
#
loop_
_entity.id
_entity.type
_entity.pdbx_description
1 polymer ?
#
loop_
_entity_poly.entity_id
_entity_poly.type
_entity_poly.pdbx_seq_one_letter_code
_entity_poly.pdbx_strand_id
1 'polypeptide(L)'
;VIKHFALNDSEQDRIGLGVWVNEQAAREIYLKAYQAAFEKSGANGVMTAYTRWGAVWSGGVKGLMTNIMRLEWGNNGMSITDNVITPMVTGADGVLAGTTTYDAMLPNINNELPGYEKDAVIVTAMREACHHNLYALANSSAMNGIGPDTVIKAKELPLVVTVRTVMIII
;
A
#
# COMPACT_ATOMS: atom_id res chain seq x y z
N VAL A 1 9.18 -3.15 0.80
CA VAL A 1 7.79 -3.63 0.74
C VAL A 1 7.80 -5.15 0.67
N ILE A 2 7.14 -5.80 1.62
CA ILE A 2 6.94 -7.25 1.64
C ILE A 2 5.52 -7.60 1.20
N LYS A 3 5.33 -8.76 0.55
CA LYS A 3 4.07 -9.08 -0.12
C LYS A 3 3.80 -10.58 -0.25
N HIS A 4 2.56 -10.95 -0.44
CA HIS A 4 1.36 -10.12 -0.40
C HIS A 4 0.64 -10.30 0.93
N PHE A 5 0.37 -9.21 1.62
CA PHE A 5 -0.13 -9.19 3.01
C PHE A 5 -1.66 -9.13 3.02
N ALA A 6 -2.37 -10.15 3.46
CA ALA A 6 -1.90 -11.44 3.93
C ALA A 6 -2.79 -12.55 3.35
N LEU A 7 -2.44 -13.80 3.64
CA LEU A 7 -3.22 -14.98 3.27
C LEU A 7 -3.30 -15.26 1.76
N ASN A 8 -2.27 -14.87 0.99
CA ASN A 8 -2.17 -15.15 -0.44
C ASN A 8 -1.33 -16.42 -0.68
N ASP A 9 -1.81 -17.56 -0.20
CA ASP A 9 -1.10 -18.83 -0.30
C ASP A 9 -1.52 -19.67 -1.52
N SER A 10 -2.54 -19.21 -2.27
CA SER A 10 -2.97 -19.78 -3.54
C SER A 10 -3.09 -18.70 -4.59
N GLU A 11 -2.42 -18.88 -5.71
CA GLU A 11 -2.52 -18.00 -6.87
C GLU A 11 -3.75 -18.27 -7.73
N GLN A 12 -4.26 -19.50 -7.69
CA GLN A 12 -5.48 -19.85 -8.41
C GLN A 12 -6.66 -19.14 -7.77
N ASP A 13 -7.41 -18.40 -8.59
CA ASP A 13 -8.62 -17.67 -8.20
C ASP A 13 -8.41 -16.67 -7.04
N ARG A 14 -7.17 -16.20 -6.83
CA ARG A 14 -6.79 -15.32 -5.71
C ARG A 14 -7.60 -14.01 -5.65
N ILE A 15 -8.15 -13.57 -6.78
CA ILE A 15 -8.97 -12.37 -6.84
C ILE A 15 -10.31 -12.65 -6.16
N GLY A 16 -10.44 -12.19 -4.92
CA GLY A 16 -11.65 -12.35 -4.11
C GLY A 16 -11.78 -13.69 -3.39
N LEU A 17 -10.74 -14.53 -3.43
CA LEU A 17 -10.71 -15.76 -2.65
C LEU A 17 -10.90 -15.46 -1.16
N GLY A 18 -11.95 -16.02 -0.56
CA GLY A 18 -12.17 -15.95 0.88
C GLY A 18 -11.35 -16.99 1.62
N VAL A 19 -10.46 -16.55 2.50
CA VAL A 19 -9.63 -17.43 3.32
C VAL A 19 -10.15 -17.40 4.75
N TRP A 20 -10.47 -18.57 5.29
CA TRP A 20 -10.97 -18.73 6.65
C TRP A 20 -9.92 -19.41 7.50
N VAL A 21 -9.45 -18.72 8.50
CA VAL A 21 -8.38 -19.19 9.39
C VAL A 21 -8.67 -18.69 10.81
N ASN A 22 -8.38 -19.51 11.81
CA ASN A 22 -8.45 -19.08 13.20
C ASN A 22 -7.25 -18.18 13.55
N GLU A 23 -7.36 -17.41 14.60
CA GLU A 23 -6.34 -16.44 14.99
C GLU A 23 -4.98 -17.08 15.29
N GLN A 24 -4.96 -18.23 15.93
CA GLN A 24 -3.72 -18.94 16.23
C GLN A 24 -2.97 -19.31 14.95
N ALA A 25 -3.62 -19.99 14.03
CA ALA A 25 -3.00 -20.36 12.76
C ALA A 25 -2.59 -19.14 11.92
N ALA A 26 -3.41 -18.08 11.94
CA ALA A 26 -3.06 -16.84 11.28
C ALA A 26 -1.74 -16.28 11.82
N ARG A 27 -1.60 -16.17 13.13
CA ARG A 27 -0.43 -15.57 13.77
C ARG A 27 0.83 -16.45 13.70
N GLU A 28 0.69 -17.73 13.91
CA GLU A 28 1.82 -18.64 14.00
C GLU A 28 2.38 -19.06 12.63
N ILE A 29 1.53 -19.07 11.60
CA ILE A 29 1.89 -19.56 10.26
C ILE A 29 1.94 -18.39 9.27
N TYR A 30 0.79 -17.79 8.97
CA TYR A 30 0.64 -16.88 7.84
C TYR A 30 1.21 -15.48 8.08
N LEU A 31 1.11 -14.97 9.30
CA LEU A 31 1.59 -13.62 9.65
C LEU A 31 3.02 -13.62 10.19
N LYS A 32 3.54 -14.76 10.60
CA LYS A 32 4.85 -14.86 11.27
C LYS A 32 6.01 -14.35 10.44
N ALA A 33 6.02 -14.62 9.15
CA ALA A 33 7.06 -14.15 8.25
C ALA A 33 7.07 -12.62 8.11
N TYR A 34 5.89 -12.00 8.05
CA TYR A 34 5.73 -10.54 8.00
C TYR A 34 6.19 -9.90 9.31
N GLN A 35 5.74 -10.43 10.45
CA GLN A 35 6.19 -9.99 11.76
C GLN A 35 7.72 -10.00 11.87
N ALA A 36 8.34 -11.13 11.52
CA ALA A 36 9.80 -11.27 11.58
C ALA A 36 10.52 -10.29 10.65
N ALA A 37 9.96 -9.99 9.47
CA ALA A 37 10.54 -9.02 8.56
C ALA A 37 10.49 -7.59 9.12
N PHE A 38 9.42 -7.20 9.80
CA PHE A 38 9.36 -5.90 10.45
C PHE A 38 10.31 -5.80 11.64
N GLU A 39 10.25 -6.77 12.55
CA GLU A 39 11.02 -6.74 13.79
C GLU A 39 12.54 -6.90 13.57
N LYS A 40 12.95 -7.68 12.56
CA LYS A 40 14.36 -8.07 12.38
C LYS A 40 15.05 -7.38 11.24
N SER A 41 14.35 -6.96 10.19
CA SER A 41 14.98 -6.35 9.01
C SER A 41 14.69 -4.88 8.84
N GLY A 42 13.82 -4.30 9.68
CA GLY A 42 13.40 -2.91 9.52
C GLY A 42 12.58 -2.67 8.25
N ALA A 43 11.91 -3.70 7.73
CA ALA A 43 11.01 -3.54 6.60
C ALA A 43 9.96 -2.47 6.90
N ASN A 44 9.73 -1.54 5.95
CA ASN A 44 8.97 -0.33 6.18
C ASN A 44 7.74 -0.22 5.27
N GLY A 45 7.19 -1.35 4.86
CA GLY A 45 5.97 -1.36 4.07
C GLY A 45 5.52 -2.74 3.65
N VAL A 46 4.22 -2.84 3.35
CA VAL A 46 3.58 -4.04 2.80
C VAL A 46 2.86 -3.73 1.50
N MET A 47 2.66 -4.76 0.68
CA MET A 47 1.66 -4.78 -0.38
C MET A 47 0.54 -5.72 0.04
N THR A 48 -0.71 -5.24 0.03
CA THR A 48 -1.86 -6.05 0.42
C THR A 48 -2.19 -7.10 -0.63
N ALA A 49 -2.77 -8.21 -0.20
CA ALA A 49 -3.20 -9.27 -1.10
C ALA A 49 -4.56 -8.97 -1.73
N TYR A 50 -4.89 -9.69 -2.81
CA TYR A 50 -6.24 -9.71 -3.39
C TYR A 50 -7.24 -10.56 -2.60
N THR A 51 -6.73 -11.44 -1.76
CA THR A 51 -7.54 -12.35 -0.95
C THR A 51 -8.37 -11.60 0.08
N ARG A 52 -9.41 -12.26 0.53
CA ARG A 52 -10.25 -11.80 1.65
C ARG A 52 -9.92 -12.60 2.89
N TRP A 53 -9.86 -11.95 4.01
CA TRP A 53 -9.91 -12.63 5.31
C TRP A 53 -11.38 -12.78 5.70
N GLY A 54 -11.89 -13.98 5.57
CA GLY A 54 -13.32 -14.20 5.62
C GLY A 54 -14.02 -13.51 4.44
N ALA A 55 -14.91 -12.58 4.74
CA ALA A 55 -15.68 -11.86 3.72
C ALA A 55 -15.06 -10.50 3.32
N VAL A 56 -14.06 -10.01 4.07
CA VAL A 56 -13.50 -8.66 3.89
C VAL A 56 -12.15 -8.75 3.16
N TRP A 57 -11.96 -7.93 2.14
CA TRP A 57 -10.66 -7.78 1.49
C TRP A 57 -9.55 -7.48 2.52
N SER A 58 -8.40 -8.16 2.42
CA SER A 58 -7.35 -8.08 3.44
C SER A 58 -6.86 -6.66 3.73
N GLY A 59 -6.75 -5.79 2.72
CA GLY A 59 -6.42 -4.37 2.89
C GLY A 59 -7.53 -3.54 3.55
N GLY A 60 -8.76 -4.05 3.62
CA GLY A 60 -9.90 -3.45 4.33
C GLY A 60 -10.11 -4.01 5.75
N VAL A 61 -9.26 -4.94 6.19
CA VAL A 61 -9.36 -5.52 7.55
C VAL A 61 -8.61 -4.66 8.55
N LYS A 62 -9.32 -3.82 9.29
CA LYS A 62 -8.73 -2.94 10.33
C LYS A 62 -7.94 -3.73 11.38
N GLY A 63 -8.41 -4.91 11.77
CA GLY A 63 -7.70 -5.80 12.69
C GLY A 63 -6.31 -6.17 12.19
N LEU A 64 -6.16 -6.40 10.87
CA LEU A 64 -4.90 -6.72 10.25
C LEU A 64 -4.03 -5.48 10.03
N MET A 65 -4.58 -4.47 9.34
CA MET A 65 -3.81 -3.31 8.87
C MET A 65 -3.44 -2.34 9.99
N THR A 66 -4.34 -2.10 10.94
CA THR A 66 -4.09 -1.18 12.05
C THR A 66 -3.67 -1.93 13.31
N ASN A 67 -4.49 -2.88 13.80
CA ASN A 67 -4.23 -3.43 15.12
C ASN A 67 -2.97 -4.30 15.13
N ILE A 68 -2.86 -5.25 14.23
CA ILE A 68 -1.71 -6.16 14.18
C ILE A 68 -0.47 -5.43 13.61
N MET A 69 -0.54 -4.92 12.39
CA MET A 69 0.64 -4.39 11.73
C MET A 69 1.19 -3.14 12.43
N ARG A 70 0.32 -2.18 12.79
CA ARG A 70 0.78 -0.90 13.35
C ARG A 70 0.91 -0.93 14.86
N LEU A 71 -0.15 -1.36 15.58
CA LEU A 71 -0.17 -1.25 17.03
C LEU A 71 0.61 -2.37 17.72
N GLU A 72 0.49 -3.62 17.26
CA GLU A 72 1.22 -4.73 17.88
C GLU A 72 2.67 -4.81 17.38
N TRP A 73 2.91 -4.70 16.06
CA TRP A 73 4.26 -4.84 15.50
C TRP A 73 5.02 -3.52 15.35
N GLY A 74 4.38 -2.39 15.66
CA GLY A 74 4.99 -1.06 15.63
C GLY A 74 5.39 -0.55 14.24
N ASN A 75 4.83 -1.11 13.16
CA ASN A 75 5.16 -0.68 11.82
C ASN A 75 4.44 0.62 11.45
N ASN A 76 5.18 1.71 11.35
CA ASN A 76 4.68 3.03 10.95
C ASN A 76 4.81 3.31 9.44
N GLY A 77 5.27 2.34 8.68
CA GLY A 77 5.49 2.49 7.25
C GLY A 77 4.23 2.42 6.39
N MET A 78 4.45 2.46 5.09
CA MET A 78 3.38 2.47 4.10
C MET A 78 2.72 1.10 3.92
N SER A 79 1.49 1.12 3.42
CA SER A 79 0.86 -0.05 2.83
C SER A 79 0.29 0.32 1.46
N ILE A 80 0.66 -0.45 0.45
CA ILE A 80 0.15 -0.28 -0.91
C ILE A 80 -0.74 -1.46 -1.27
N THR A 81 -1.76 -1.25 -2.08
CA THR A 81 -2.53 -2.36 -2.63
C THR A 81 -1.71 -3.15 -3.64
N ASP A 82 -2.03 -4.42 -3.88
CA ASP A 82 -1.75 -5.00 -5.18
C ASP A 82 -2.54 -4.23 -6.25
N ASN A 83 -2.25 -4.45 -7.52
CA ASN A 83 -2.83 -3.68 -8.61
C ASN A 83 -4.37 -3.64 -8.51
N VAL A 84 -4.93 -2.43 -8.45
CA VAL A 84 -6.39 -2.23 -8.35
C VAL A 84 -7.02 -2.50 -9.72
N ILE A 85 -7.36 -3.75 -9.98
CA ILE A 85 -7.99 -4.22 -11.22
C ILE A 85 -9.46 -4.62 -11.04
N THR A 86 -9.97 -4.59 -9.82
CA THR A 86 -11.29 -5.11 -9.50
C THR A 86 -12.05 -4.21 -8.53
N PRO A 87 -13.40 -4.23 -8.58
CA PRO A 87 -14.25 -3.49 -7.63
C PRO A 87 -14.21 -4.04 -6.19
N MET A 88 -13.35 -5.02 -5.90
CA MET A 88 -13.23 -5.60 -4.56
C MET A 88 -12.43 -4.73 -3.59
N VAL A 89 -11.62 -3.83 -4.12
CA VAL A 89 -10.80 -2.91 -3.36
C VAL A 89 -11.57 -1.60 -3.24
N THR A 90 -12.24 -1.40 -2.13
CA THR A 90 -12.91 -0.14 -1.86
C THR A 90 -11.92 0.85 -1.23
N GLY A 91 -11.79 2.03 -1.83
CA GLY A 91 -10.88 3.06 -1.36
C GLY A 91 -11.20 3.51 0.07
N ALA A 92 -12.47 3.74 0.36
CA ALA A 92 -12.93 4.17 1.68
C ALA A 92 -12.64 3.10 2.77
N ASP A 93 -13.02 1.85 2.54
CA ASP A 93 -12.77 0.77 3.52
C ASP A 93 -11.28 0.55 3.75
N GLY A 94 -10.49 0.59 2.68
CA GLY A 94 -9.04 0.44 2.78
C GLY A 94 -8.39 1.54 3.61
N VAL A 95 -8.69 2.81 3.35
CA VAL A 95 -8.09 3.92 4.11
C VAL A 95 -8.53 3.91 5.57
N LEU A 96 -9.78 3.56 5.85
CA LEU A 96 -10.31 3.39 7.21
C LEU A 96 -9.65 2.22 7.94
N ALA A 97 -9.25 1.18 7.23
CA ALA A 97 -8.53 0.05 7.79
C ALA A 97 -7.03 0.33 8.01
N GLY A 98 -6.45 1.32 7.33
CA GLY A 98 -5.04 1.66 7.43
C GLY A 98 -4.22 1.39 6.17
N THR A 99 -4.84 1.06 5.04
CA THR A 99 -4.20 1.05 3.72
C THR A 99 -3.90 2.49 3.29
N THR A 100 -2.68 2.75 2.81
CA THR A 100 -2.20 4.12 2.62
C THR A 100 -2.04 4.54 1.17
N THR A 101 -1.89 3.58 0.26
CA THR A 101 -1.63 3.84 -1.17
C THR A 101 -2.36 2.82 -2.02
N TYR A 102 -2.87 3.27 -3.15
CA TYR A 102 -3.59 2.43 -4.11
C TYR A 102 -2.80 2.38 -5.42
N ASP A 103 -2.39 1.17 -5.81
CA ASP A 103 -1.70 0.94 -7.07
C ASP A 103 -2.73 0.76 -8.18
N ALA A 104 -2.94 1.81 -8.97
CA ALA A 104 -3.86 1.82 -10.10
C ALA A 104 -3.07 1.95 -11.40
N MET A 105 -2.82 0.84 -12.08
CA MET A 105 -2.19 0.87 -13.41
C MET A 105 -3.12 1.38 -14.52
N LEU A 106 -4.42 1.37 -14.30
CA LEU A 106 -5.41 1.82 -15.28
C LEU A 106 -6.06 3.14 -14.84
N PRO A 107 -6.08 4.18 -15.69
CA PRO A 107 -6.55 5.52 -15.32
C PRO A 107 -8.05 5.60 -15.00
N ASN A 108 -8.83 4.56 -15.28
CA ASN A 108 -10.29 4.56 -15.15
C ASN A 108 -10.82 3.68 -14.01
N ILE A 109 -9.95 3.15 -13.15
CA ILE A 109 -10.43 2.47 -11.95
C ILE A 109 -10.80 3.56 -10.96
N ASN A 110 -12.11 3.68 -10.69
CA ASN A 110 -12.66 4.59 -9.72
C ASN A 110 -12.02 4.34 -8.35
N ASN A 111 -11.04 5.15 -8.03
CA ASN A 111 -10.67 5.34 -6.64
C ASN A 111 -11.87 6.03 -5.99
N GLU A 112 -12.64 5.31 -5.21
CA GLU A 112 -13.84 5.81 -4.55
C GLU A 112 -13.57 6.88 -3.48
N LEU A 113 -12.34 7.41 -3.42
CA LEU A 113 -11.98 8.50 -2.52
C LEU A 113 -12.43 9.89 -3.00
N PRO A 114 -12.49 10.22 -4.29
CA PRO A 114 -13.19 11.42 -4.74
C PRO A 114 -14.64 11.40 -4.30
N GLY A 115 -15.09 12.48 -3.66
CA GLY A 115 -16.44 12.62 -3.10
C GLY A 115 -16.51 12.53 -1.56
N TYR A 116 -15.42 12.10 -0.92
CA TYR A 116 -15.33 12.06 0.54
C TYR A 116 -14.64 13.27 1.17
N GLU A 117 -14.42 14.34 0.42
CA GLU A 117 -13.68 15.53 0.87
C GLU A 117 -14.32 16.25 2.07
N LYS A 118 -15.61 16.00 2.30
CA LYS A 118 -16.36 16.55 3.43
C LYS A 118 -16.63 15.57 4.55
N ASP A 119 -16.21 14.32 4.38
CA ASP A 119 -16.34 13.30 5.43
C ASP A 119 -15.14 13.40 6.38
N ALA A 120 -15.37 13.93 7.58
CA ALA A 120 -14.32 14.15 8.56
C ALA A 120 -13.58 12.85 8.98
N VAL A 121 -14.26 11.72 8.97
CA VAL A 121 -13.68 10.43 9.35
C VAL A 121 -12.73 9.94 8.26
N ILE A 122 -13.19 9.97 7.01
CA ILE A 122 -12.38 9.58 5.85
C ILE A 122 -11.19 10.54 5.68
N VAL A 123 -11.41 11.86 5.78
CA VAL A 123 -10.34 12.87 5.69
C VAL A 123 -9.29 12.66 6.78
N THR A 124 -9.69 12.33 8.00
CA THR A 124 -8.75 12.01 9.08
C THR A 124 -7.94 10.75 8.74
N ALA A 125 -8.58 9.69 8.25
CA ALA A 125 -7.89 8.48 7.83
C ALA A 125 -6.93 8.72 6.64
N MET A 126 -7.30 9.56 5.68
CA MET A 126 -6.42 9.98 4.57
C MET A 126 -5.21 10.75 5.07
N ARG A 127 -5.37 11.60 6.07
CA ARG A 127 -4.26 12.33 6.71
C ARG A 127 -3.28 11.38 7.38
N GLU A 128 -3.76 10.37 8.11
CA GLU A 128 -2.93 9.33 8.69
C GLU A 128 -2.23 8.50 7.60
N ALA A 129 -2.92 8.17 6.51
CA ALA A 129 -2.32 7.50 5.36
C ALA A 129 -1.15 8.29 4.76
N CYS A 130 -1.31 9.61 4.59
CA CYS A 130 -0.23 10.49 4.15
C CYS A 130 0.94 10.50 5.15
N HIS A 131 0.66 10.53 6.45
CA HIS A 131 1.70 10.45 7.49
C HIS A 131 2.54 9.19 7.34
N HIS A 132 1.92 8.02 7.19
CA HIS A 132 2.62 6.76 7.01
C HIS A 132 3.43 6.69 5.70
N ASN A 133 2.91 7.25 4.62
CA ASN A 133 3.66 7.34 3.35
C ASN A 133 4.89 8.24 3.49
N LEU A 134 4.76 9.39 4.12
CA LEU A 134 5.88 10.30 4.38
C LEU A 134 6.91 9.68 5.34
N TYR A 135 6.45 8.96 6.36
CA TYR A 135 7.34 8.22 7.26
C TYR A 135 8.16 7.16 6.49
N ALA A 136 7.51 6.37 5.63
CA ALA A 136 8.19 5.37 4.82
C ALA A 136 9.21 6.01 3.87
N LEU A 137 8.86 7.13 3.23
CA LEU A 137 9.75 7.88 2.35
C LEU A 137 10.95 8.42 3.13
N ALA A 138 10.73 9.09 4.25
CA ALA A 138 11.78 9.69 5.08
C ALA A 138 12.78 8.65 5.60
N ASN A 139 12.33 7.42 5.84
CA ASN A 139 13.17 6.31 6.32
C ASN A 139 13.60 5.36 5.19
N SER A 140 13.54 5.80 3.95
CA SER A 140 13.96 5.01 2.79
C SER A 140 15.31 5.47 2.24
N SER A 141 15.94 4.61 1.43
CA SER A 141 17.17 4.96 0.72
C SER A 141 16.97 6.07 -0.33
N ALA A 142 15.74 6.38 -0.71
CA ALA A 142 15.44 7.50 -1.61
C ALA A 142 15.84 8.85 -1.01
N MET A 143 15.91 8.94 0.32
CA MET A 143 16.32 10.15 1.05
C MET A 143 17.82 10.22 1.33
N ASN A 144 18.62 9.25 0.90
CA ASN A 144 20.06 9.25 1.09
C ASN A 144 20.72 10.46 0.36
N GLY A 145 21.35 11.32 1.13
CA GLY A 145 21.98 12.54 0.62
C GLY A 145 21.00 13.67 0.27
N ILE A 146 19.73 13.54 0.58
CA ILE A 146 18.71 14.58 0.43
C ILE A 146 18.47 15.23 1.80
N GLY A 147 18.67 16.54 1.87
CA GLY A 147 18.41 17.38 3.05
C GLY A 147 17.50 18.55 2.72
N PRO A 148 17.17 19.40 3.73
CA PRO A 148 16.25 20.53 3.55
C PRO A 148 16.69 21.51 2.45
N ASP A 149 17.99 21.65 2.23
CA ASP A 149 18.58 22.58 1.26
C ASP A 149 18.91 21.92 -0.10
N THR A 150 18.49 20.66 -0.28
CA THR A 150 18.76 19.92 -1.52
C THR A 150 17.93 20.45 -2.66
N VAL A 151 18.57 20.97 -3.70
CA VAL A 151 17.91 21.40 -4.92
C VAL A 151 17.83 20.23 -5.88
N ILE A 152 16.61 19.71 -6.09
CA ILE A 152 16.34 18.65 -7.06
C ILE A 152 16.10 19.28 -8.44
N LYS A 153 17.02 19.05 -9.37
CA LYS A 153 16.86 19.48 -10.76
C LYS A 153 16.46 18.27 -11.62
N ALA A 154 15.29 18.35 -12.24
CA ALA A 154 14.91 17.37 -13.26
C ALA A 154 15.84 17.54 -14.47
N LYS A 155 16.48 16.45 -14.89
CA LYS A 155 17.29 16.41 -16.10
C LYS A 155 16.63 15.45 -17.07
N GLU A 156 16.12 15.96 -18.17
CA GLU A 156 15.64 15.10 -19.26
C GLU A 156 16.81 14.32 -19.86
N LEU A 157 16.61 13.02 -20.08
CA LEU A 157 17.60 12.20 -20.76
C LEU A 157 17.73 12.67 -22.23
N PRO A 158 18.94 12.74 -22.79
CA PRO A 158 19.17 13.19 -24.19
C PRO A 158 18.29 12.43 -25.19
N LEU A 159 18.08 11.13 -24.97
CA LEU A 159 17.22 10.32 -25.84
C LEU A 159 15.76 10.80 -25.80
N VAL A 160 15.23 11.17 -24.63
CA VAL A 160 13.86 11.68 -24.49
C VAL A 160 13.71 13.01 -25.21
N VAL A 161 14.68 13.89 -25.07
CA VAL A 161 14.70 15.19 -25.79
C VAL A 161 14.75 14.96 -27.32
N THR A 162 15.61 14.06 -27.80
CA THR A 162 15.72 13.72 -29.21
C THR A 162 14.42 13.16 -29.77
N VAL A 163 13.82 12.16 -29.12
CA VAL A 163 12.55 11.55 -29.54
C VAL A 163 11.43 12.60 -29.58
N ARG A 164 11.32 13.44 -28.56
CA ARG A 164 10.32 14.50 -28.48
C ARG A 164 10.50 15.52 -29.62
N THR A 165 11.74 15.89 -29.94
CA THR A 165 12.04 16.81 -31.02
C THR A 165 11.67 16.23 -32.39
N VAL A 166 12.01 14.96 -32.63
CA VAL A 166 11.65 14.26 -33.87
C VAL A 166 10.13 14.14 -34.01
N MET A 167 9.40 13.81 -32.95
CA MET A 167 7.93 13.71 -33.00
C MET A 167 7.21 15.05 -33.24
N ILE A 168 7.86 16.19 -33.00
CA ILE A 168 7.28 17.51 -33.26
C ILE A 168 7.50 17.92 -34.73
N ILE A 169 8.52 17.34 -35.41
CA ILE A 169 8.89 17.68 -36.80
C ILE A 169 8.14 16.82 -37.84
N ILE A 170 7.53 15.72 -37.43
CA ILE A 170 6.70 14.85 -38.28
C ILE A 170 5.21 15.21 -38.10
#